data_50638388a49b67460cb92f204cdec824
#
_entry.id   50638388a49b67460cb92f204cdec824
#
_cell.length_a   1.000
_cell.length_b   1.000
_cell.length_c   1.000
_cell.angle_alpha   90.00
_cell.angle_beta   90.00
_cell.angle_gamma   90.00
#
_symmetry.space_group_name_H-M   'P 1'
#
loop_
_entity.id
_entity.type
_entity.pdbx_description
1 polymer ?
#
loop_
_entity_poly.entity_id
_entity_poly.type
_entity_poly.pdbx_seq_one_letter_code
_entity_poly.pdbx_strand_id
1 'polypeptide(L)'
;MNLKPEEISSVIKEQIKNYSKKLETSEVGTVIQVADGIARVHGLENAMQGELLEFPGDVYGMVMNLEEDNVGAVLLSANKNISEGDTVKTTGRVVEVPVGDAMLGRVVNALGQPIDDKGPINTTKTRPIERVASGVISRQSVDTPLQTGIKAIDAMVPIGRGQRELIIGDRQTGKTAIAIDTIINQKGQGVKCIYVAIGQKASTVASIVKSLTEYGAMDYTTVVASTASELAPLQYIAPYAGCAIGEEWMENGEDVLVVYDDLSKHATAYRTLSLLLRRPPGREAYPGDVFYLHSRLLERAARLNDSLGGGSLTALPIIETQAGDVSAYIPTNVISITDGQIYLETEMFNAGFRPAINAGLSVSRVGGAAQIGAMKKIASPIRTELAQYRELAAFAQFGSELDDDTKERLAQGERIKEMLKQPQYKPMPVERQVVIIYAATKRYLLDVPVDQILDFEKELFEFVDAQYPEIFTKIREEKKLTDELTQMLDEAITQYKSQRA
;
A
#
# COMPACT_ATOMS: atom_id res chain seq x y z
N MET A 1 0.51 68.35 7.73
CA MET A 1 -0.17 67.39 8.57
C MET A 1 0.77 66.93 9.67
N ASN A 2 0.51 67.36 10.90
CA ASN A 2 1.31 66.98 12.07
C ASN A 2 0.79 65.65 12.57
N LEU A 3 1.53 64.56 12.30
CA LEU A 3 1.28 63.28 12.90
C LEU A 3 1.44 63.31 14.41
N LYS A 4 0.47 62.83 15.15
CA LYS A 4 0.55 62.75 16.62
C LYS A 4 1.66 61.81 17.06
N PRO A 5 2.40 62.07 18.15
CA PRO A 5 3.47 61.17 18.63
C PRO A 5 3.05 59.70 18.84
N GLU A 6 1.79 59.45 19.15
CA GLU A 6 1.20 58.12 19.33
C GLU A 6 1.05 57.37 18.01
N GLU A 7 0.73 58.05 16.90
CA GLU A 7 0.64 57.48 15.57
C GLU A 7 2.01 57.11 15.01
N ILE A 8 3.03 57.91 15.29
CA ILE A 8 4.42 57.62 14.94
C ILE A 8 4.92 56.40 15.73
N SER A 9 4.58 56.29 17.01
CA SER A 9 4.96 55.19 17.87
C SER A 9 4.27 53.86 17.42
N SER A 10 3.02 53.93 16.97
CA SER A 10 2.31 52.74 16.45
C SER A 10 2.88 52.26 15.12
N VAL A 11 3.20 53.15 14.19
CA VAL A 11 3.82 52.84 12.91
C VAL A 11 5.24 52.27 13.10
N ILE A 12 6.02 52.81 14.02
CA ILE A 12 7.35 52.29 14.36
C ILE A 12 7.23 50.88 15.00
N LYS A 13 6.29 50.64 15.91
CA LYS A 13 6.03 49.34 16.50
C LYS A 13 5.59 48.31 15.45
N GLU A 14 4.76 48.72 14.51
CA GLU A 14 4.30 47.88 13.43
C GLU A 14 5.42 47.56 12.42
N GLN A 15 6.26 48.54 12.11
CA GLN A 15 7.46 48.34 11.31
C GLN A 15 8.49 47.44 12.00
N ILE A 16 8.73 47.62 13.31
CA ILE A 16 9.60 46.74 14.09
C ILE A 16 9.05 45.33 14.15
N LYS A 17 7.73 45.17 14.32
CA LYS A 17 7.06 43.87 14.31
C LYS A 17 7.10 43.18 12.92
N ASN A 18 7.01 43.96 11.86
CA ASN A 18 7.16 43.48 10.48
C ASN A 18 8.63 43.25 10.11
N TYR A 19 9.56 44.01 10.71
CA TYR A 19 10.99 43.81 10.53
C TYR A 19 11.50 42.57 11.25
N SER A 20 11.01 42.29 12.46
CA SER A 20 11.31 41.03 13.17
C SER A 20 10.67 39.79 12.49
N LYS A 21 9.61 39.94 11.69
CA LYS A 21 9.06 38.90 10.85
C LYS A 21 9.84 38.66 9.54
N LYS A 22 10.69 39.64 9.14
CA LYS A 22 11.52 39.56 7.92
C LYS A 22 12.97 39.16 8.17
N LEU A 23 13.38 38.99 9.41
CA LEU A 23 14.64 38.38 9.80
C LEU A 23 14.43 36.84 9.98
N GLU A 24 13.96 36.17 8.94
CA GLU A 24 14.39 34.83 8.68
C GLU A 24 15.87 34.96 8.26
N THR A 25 16.76 34.86 9.22
CA THR A 25 18.19 34.74 8.98
C THR A 25 18.44 33.39 8.34
N SER A 26 18.37 33.31 7.01
CA SER A 26 18.88 32.15 6.29
C SER A 26 20.38 32.09 6.57
N GLU A 27 20.78 31.01 7.20
CA GLU A 27 22.20 30.73 7.42
C GLU A 27 22.83 30.39 6.07
N VAL A 28 24.06 30.84 5.85
CA VAL A 28 24.76 30.70 4.58
C VAL A 28 25.98 29.81 4.79
N GLY A 29 26.04 28.71 4.07
CA GLY A 29 27.15 27.78 4.05
C GLY A 29 27.86 27.73 2.70
N THR A 30 28.94 26.98 2.65
CA THR A 30 29.77 26.80 1.45
C THR A 30 29.91 25.31 1.15
N VAL A 31 29.71 24.90 -0.10
CA VAL A 31 29.96 23.54 -0.57
C VAL A 31 31.43 23.23 -0.48
N ILE A 32 31.83 22.27 0.35
CA ILE A 32 33.21 21.81 0.48
C ILE A 32 33.50 20.57 -0.36
N GLN A 33 32.47 19.81 -0.72
CA GLN A 33 32.57 18.65 -1.60
C GLN A 33 31.22 18.38 -2.27
N VAL A 34 31.21 18.03 -3.54
CA VAL A 34 30.02 17.52 -4.25
C VAL A 34 30.40 16.36 -5.13
N ALA A 35 29.72 15.23 -4.96
CA ALA A 35 29.90 14.03 -5.78
C ALA A 35 28.66 13.14 -5.71
N ASP A 36 28.29 12.51 -6.81
CA ASP A 36 27.25 11.47 -6.90
C ASP A 36 25.88 11.87 -6.29
N GLY A 37 25.51 13.15 -6.39
CA GLY A 37 24.26 13.67 -5.84
C GLY A 37 24.29 13.96 -4.33
N ILE A 38 25.47 13.91 -3.72
CA ILE A 38 25.73 14.32 -2.32
C ILE A 38 26.53 15.61 -2.30
N ALA A 39 26.12 16.57 -1.49
CA ALA A 39 26.88 17.76 -1.18
C ALA A 39 27.24 17.79 0.31
N ARG A 40 28.49 18.12 0.62
CA ARG A 40 28.94 18.46 1.97
C ARG A 40 29.07 19.97 2.07
N VAL A 41 28.43 20.54 3.06
CA VAL A 41 28.31 21.98 3.23
C VAL A 41 28.85 22.36 4.60
N HIS A 42 29.75 23.34 4.64
CA HIS A 42 30.32 23.91 5.86
C HIS A 42 29.58 25.19 6.22
N GLY A 43 29.43 25.49 7.50
CA GLY A 43 28.91 26.79 7.99
C GLY A 43 27.38 26.85 8.13
N LEU A 44 26.72 25.69 8.23
CA LEU A 44 25.27 25.57 8.50
C LEU A 44 25.05 24.95 9.91
N GLU A 45 25.43 25.70 10.95
CA GLU A 45 25.45 25.17 12.33
C GLU A 45 24.05 24.90 12.90
N ASN A 46 23.03 25.64 12.43
CA ASN A 46 21.66 25.47 12.90
C ASN A 46 20.76 24.69 11.95
N ALA A 47 21.33 24.08 10.90
CA ALA A 47 20.56 23.25 9.97
C ALA A 47 19.94 22.03 10.68
N MET A 48 18.70 21.71 10.33
CA MET A 48 17.95 20.59 10.92
C MET A 48 17.98 19.36 10.00
N GLN A 49 17.89 18.19 10.61
CA GLN A 49 17.68 16.93 9.88
C GLN A 49 16.41 17.00 9.03
N GLY A 50 16.50 16.67 7.73
CA GLY A 50 15.37 16.74 6.79
C GLY A 50 15.09 18.14 6.25
N GLU A 51 15.88 19.15 6.65
CA GLU A 51 15.72 20.52 6.16
C GLU A 51 16.06 20.63 4.67
N LEU A 52 15.33 21.46 3.98
CA LEU A 52 15.56 21.80 2.58
C LEU A 52 16.62 22.92 2.50
N LEU A 53 17.67 22.65 1.75
CA LEU A 53 18.73 23.61 1.44
C LEU A 53 18.59 24.11 0.00
N GLU A 54 18.81 25.40 -0.21
CA GLU A 54 18.80 26.04 -1.53
C GLU A 54 20.24 26.20 -2.03
N PHE A 55 20.51 25.56 -3.17
CA PHE A 55 21.77 25.65 -3.92
C PHE A 55 21.62 26.59 -5.13
N PRO A 56 22.72 27.05 -5.76
CA PRO A 56 22.65 27.84 -6.96
C PRO A 56 21.87 27.17 -8.09
N GLY A 57 21.12 27.95 -8.89
CA GLY A 57 20.38 27.46 -10.05
C GLY A 57 19.07 26.72 -9.70
N ASP A 58 18.40 27.15 -8.64
CA ASP A 58 17.13 26.58 -8.15
C ASP A 58 17.22 25.08 -7.85
N VAL A 59 18.38 24.62 -7.43
CA VAL A 59 18.61 23.25 -6.98
C VAL A 59 18.36 23.16 -5.48
N TYR A 60 17.61 22.14 -5.08
CA TYR A 60 17.35 21.86 -3.67
C TYR A 60 18.02 20.56 -3.24
N GLY A 61 18.48 20.56 -2.00
CA GLY A 61 19.01 19.39 -1.31
C GLY A 61 18.34 19.20 0.03
N MET A 62 18.33 17.97 0.52
CA MET A 62 17.78 17.62 1.83
C MET A 62 18.92 17.22 2.78
N VAL A 63 18.91 17.78 3.97
CA VAL A 63 19.88 17.45 5.02
C VAL A 63 19.67 16.02 5.51
N MET A 64 20.73 15.20 5.41
CA MET A 64 20.72 13.79 5.83
C MET A 64 21.70 13.46 6.94
N ASN A 65 22.83 14.19 7.02
CA ASN A 65 23.82 14.03 8.06
C ASN A 65 24.13 15.40 8.70
N LEU A 66 24.17 15.40 10.02
CA LEU A 66 24.66 16.52 10.81
C LEU A 66 25.98 16.07 11.47
N GLU A 67 27.10 16.63 11.01
CA GLU A 67 28.44 16.38 11.55
C GLU A 67 28.92 17.64 12.29
N GLU A 68 29.99 17.53 13.07
CA GLU A 68 30.44 18.62 13.95
C GLU A 68 30.78 19.91 13.18
N ASP A 69 31.37 19.77 12.00
CA ASP A 69 31.87 20.88 11.18
C ASP A 69 31.24 20.98 9.78
N ASN A 70 30.36 20.04 9.40
CA ASN A 70 29.71 20.03 8.11
C ASN A 70 28.36 19.34 8.13
N VAL A 71 27.57 19.63 7.10
CA VAL A 71 26.26 19.02 6.86
C VAL A 71 26.33 18.22 5.57
N GLY A 72 25.91 16.96 5.62
CA GLY A 72 25.72 16.11 4.44
C GLY A 72 24.30 16.24 3.89
N ALA A 73 24.18 16.77 2.68
CA ALA A 73 22.89 16.92 1.99
C ALA A 73 22.81 16.04 0.74
N VAL A 74 21.64 15.49 0.46
CA VAL A 74 21.33 14.78 -0.77
C VAL A 74 20.62 15.70 -1.74
N LEU A 75 21.08 15.78 -2.98
CA LEU A 75 20.49 16.64 -3.99
C LEU A 75 19.20 16.01 -4.54
N LEU A 76 18.14 16.80 -4.62
CA LEU A 76 16.82 16.37 -5.10
C LEU A 76 16.62 16.58 -6.61
N SER A 77 17.62 17.11 -7.29
CA SER A 77 17.61 17.28 -8.75
C SER A 77 18.95 16.88 -9.38
N ALA A 78 18.90 16.41 -10.62
CA ALA A 78 20.06 15.99 -11.37
C ALA A 78 20.91 17.14 -11.94
N ASN A 79 20.82 18.34 -11.38
CA ASN A 79 21.54 19.49 -11.91
C ASN A 79 23.06 19.34 -11.66
N LYS A 80 23.84 19.35 -12.73
CA LYS A 80 25.28 19.12 -12.72
C LYS A 80 26.11 20.39 -12.46
N ASN A 81 25.47 21.51 -12.16
CA ASN A 81 26.14 22.82 -12.09
C ASN A 81 26.52 23.25 -10.66
N ILE A 82 26.45 22.35 -9.68
CA ILE A 82 26.93 22.65 -8.33
C ILE A 82 28.40 22.30 -8.25
N SER A 83 29.19 23.23 -7.73
CA SER A 83 30.64 23.14 -7.61
C SER A 83 31.09 23.40 -6.18
N GLU A 84 32.29 22.93 -5.85
CA GLU A 84 32.96 23.29 -4.60
C GLU A 84 33.16 24.81 -4.56
N GLY A 85 32.89 25.41 -3.40
CA GLY A 85 32.89 26.85 -3.21
C GLY A 85 31.54 27.54 -3.42
N ASP A 86 30.54 26.85 -3.94
CA ASP A 86 29.19 27.41 -4.11
C ASP A 86 28.52 27.72 -2.77
N THR A 87 27.72 28.75 -2.79
CA THR A 87 26.99 29.24 -1.61
C THR A 87 25.65 28.47 -1.48
N VAL A 88 25.37 27.98 -0.29
CA VAL A 88 24.13 27.25 0.06
C VAL A 88 23.41 27.98 1.17
N LYS A 89 22.09 28.06 1.10
CA LYS A 89 21.26 28.69 2.12
C LYS A 89 20.34 27.70 2.79
N THR A 90 20.15 27.86 4.10
CA THR A 90 19.06 27.20 4.84
C THR A 90 17.73 27.82 4.45
N THR A 91 16.68 26.99 4.37
CA THR A 91 15.32 27.50 4.07
C THR A 91 14.43 27.55 5.32
N GLY A 92 14.86 26.96 6.44
CA GLY A 92 14.01 26.80 7.63
C GLY A 92 12.81 25.87 7.41
N ARG A 93 12.75 25.17 6.29
CA ARG A 93 11.63 24.31 5.89
C ARG A 93 12.10 22.89 5.64
N VAL A 94 11.29 21.92 6.02
CA VAL A 94 11.50 20.52 5.67
C VAL A 94 10.90 20.22 4.30
N VAL A 95 11.24 19.08 3.71
CA VAL A 95 10.63 18.65 2.45
C VAL A 95 9.14 18.41 2.63
N GLU A 96 8.33 19.05 1.79
CA GLU A 96 6.87 19.02 1.81
C GLU A 96 6.31 18.60 0.45
N VAL A 97 5.08 18.09 0.47
CA VAL A 97 4.33 17.76 -0.76
C VAL A 97 2.96 18.42 -0.73
N PRO A 98 2.41 18.79 -1.91
CA PRO A 98 1.04 19.27 -2.00
C PRO A 98 0.08 18.13 -1.62
N VAL A 99 -1.03 18.48 -0.98
CA VAL A 99 -2.04 17.54 -0.50
C VAL A 99 -3.46 18.03 -0.80
N GLY A 100 -4.44 17.16 -0.63
CA GLY A 100 -5.85 17.44 -0.81
C GLY A 100 -6.44 16.82 -2.07
N ASP A 101 -7.72 17.07 -2.33
CA ASP A 101 -8.48 16.41 -3.42
C ASP A 101 -7.98 16.79 -4.82
N ALA A 102 -7.25 17.90 -4.96
CA ALA A 102 -6.60 18.24 -6.22
C ALA A 102 -5.54 17.22 -6.68
N MET A 103 -5.10 16.34 -5.77
CA MET A 103 -4.17 15.25 -6.07
C MET A 103 -4.85 14.04 -6.73
N LEU A 104 -6.17 13.89 -6.63
CA LEU A 104 -6.90 12.76 -7.21
C LEU A 104 -6.84 12.79 -8.74
N GLY A 105 -6.65 11.64 -9.33
CA GLY A 105 -6.51 11.50 -10.80
C GLY A 105 -5.18 11.96 -11.36
N ARG A 106 -4.22 12.33 -10.52
CA ARG A 106 -2.93 12.87 -10.94
C ARG A 106 -1.80 11.85 -10.79
N VAL A 107 -0.83 12.00 -11.67
CA VAL A 107 0.47 11.30 -11.58
C VAL A 107 1.53 12.34 -11.25
N VAL A 108 2.21 12.14 -10.13
CA VAL A 108 3.20 13.09 -9.61
C VAL A 108 4.54 12.39 -9.34
N ASN A 109 5.61 13.18 -9.28
CA ASN A 109 6.91 12.69 -8.82
C ASN A 109 6.99 12.66 -7.27
N ALA A 110 8.13 12.29 -6.73
CA ALA A 110 8.35 12.21 -5.28
C ALA A 110 8.25 13.56 -4.54
N LEU A 111 8.31 14.67 -5.24
CA LEU A 111 8.13 16.04 -4.71
C LEU A 111 6.68 16.53 -4.88
N GLY A 112 5.78 15.70 -5.37
CA GLY A 112 4.39 16.07 -5.63
C GLY A 112 4.18 16.94 -6.88
N GLN A 113 5.19 17.07 -7.74
CA GLN A 113 5.08 17.82 -8.99
C GLN A 113 4.40 16.93 -10.06
N PRO A 114 3.45 17.47 -10.85
CA PRO A 114 2.75 16.70 -11.86
C PRO A 114 3.69 16.28 -13.00
N ILE A 115 3.54 15.03 -13.44
CA ILE A 115 4.26 14.43 -14.56
C ILE A 115 3.32 13.80 -15.59
N ASP A 116 2.04 14.19 -15.56
CA ASP A 116 0.94 13.62 -16.34
C ASP A 116 0.45 14.53 -17.46
N ASP A 117 1.14 15.61 -17.75
CA ASP A 117 0.80 16.63 -18.76
C ASP A 117 -0.59 17.27 -18.59
N LYS A 118 -1.21 17.14 -17.40
CA LYS A 118 -2.53 17.72 -17.10
C LYS A 118 -2.45 19.13 -16.46
N GLY A 119 -1.29 19.77 -16.54
CA GLY A 119 -1.06 21.10 -15.98
C GLY A 119 -0.84 21.10 -14.45
N PRO A 120 -0.70 22.29 -13.85
CA PRO A 120 -0.38 22.45 -12.43
C PRO A 120 -1.50 21.91 -11.52
N ILE A 121 -1.11 21.49 -10.31
CA ILE A 121 -2.05 21.05 -9.27
C ILE A 121 -2.46 22.29 -8.46
N ASN A 122 -3.75 22.62 -8.48
CA ASN A 122 -4.32 23.78 -7.79
C ASN A 122 -4.59 23.45 -6.32
N THR A 123 -3.55 23.49 -5.50
CA THR A 123 -3.67 23.42 -4.04
C THR A 123 -2.63 24.34 -3.39
N THR A 124 -3.03 24.97 -2.30
CA THR A 124 -2.13 25.78 -1.46
C THR A 124 -1.70 25.03 -0.20
N LYS A 125 -2.28 23.86 0.04
CA LYS A 125 -2.03 23.04 1.22
C LYS A 125 -0.87 22.09 0.95
N THR A 126 0.11 22.11 1.86
CA THR A 126 1.28 21.22 1.84
C THR A 126 1.39 20.45 3.15
N ARG A 127 2.10 19.35 3.14
CA ARG A 127 2.45 18.57 4.34
C ARG A 127 3.91 18.14 4.29
N PRO A 128 4.60 18.14 5.45
CA PRO A 128 5.89 17.49 5.58
C PRO A 128 5.80 16.01 5.22
N ILE A 129 6.76 15.52 4.44
CA ILE A 129 6.80 14.11 4.04
C ILE A 129 7.17 13.20 5.21
N GLU A 130 8.04 13.65 6.11
CA GLU A 130 8.38 12.96 7.34
C GLU A 130 7.62 13.53 8.53
N ARG A 131 6.95 12.64 9.25
CA ARG A 131 6.13 12.98 10.40
C ARG A 131 6.09 11.83 11.39
N VAL A 132 5.97 12.16 12.66
CA VAL A 132 5.73 11.17 13.71
C VAL A 132 4.35 10.57 13.55
N ALA A 133 4.25 9.24 13.63
CA ALA A 133 2.99 8.52 13.56
C ALA A 133 2.05 8.91 14.71
N SER A 134 0.74 8.74 14.49
CA SER A 134 -0.29 8.97 15.50
C SER A 134 -0.03 8.13 16.76
N GLY A 135 -0.20 8.71 17.93
CA GLY A 135 -0.01 8.03 19.22
C GLY A 135 -1.08 6.96 19.51
N VAL A 136 -0.84 6.13 20.53
CA VAL A 136 -1.74 5.03 20.91
C VAL A 136 -3.16 5.51 21.25
N ILE A 137 -3.28 6.63 21.94
CA ILE A 137 -4.59 7.18 22.38
C ILE A 137 -5.44 7.66 21.21
N SER A 138 -4.80 8.08 20.09
CA SER A 138 -5.49 8.56 18.91
C SER A 138 -5.99 7.46 17.99
N ARG A 139 -5.68 6.21 18.26
CA ARG A 139 -6.05 5.05 17.43
C ARG A 139 -7.24 4.29 18.01
N GLN A 140 -7.94 3.60 17.11
CA GLN A 140 -8.93 2.58 17.49
C GLN A 140 -8.64 1.25 16.81
N SER A 141 -9.36 0.21 17.24
CA SER A 141 -9.22 -1.13 16.68
C SER A 141 -9.61 -1.19 15.21
N VAL A 142 -8.92 -2.03 14.47
CA VAL A 142 -9.21 -2.32 13.06
C VAL A 142 -10.29 -3.41 13.01
N ASP A 143 -11.52 -3.03 12.67
CA ASP A 143 -12.70 -3.91 12.66
C ASP A 143 -13.58 -3.73 11.42
N THR A 144 -13.20 -2.85 10.51
CA THR A 144 -13.93 -2.58 9.28
C THR A 144 -13.20 -3.19 8.09
N PRO A 145 -13.85 -4.04 7.26
CA PRO A 145 -13.20 -4.67 6.12
C PRO A 145 -12.73 -3.66 5.08
N LEU A 146 -11.53 -3.88 4.55
CA LEU A 146 -11.10 -3.37 3.26
C LEU A 146 -11.26 -4.52 2.25
N GLN A 147 -12.29 -4.48 1.44
CA GLN A 147 -12.57 -5.53 0.46
C GLN A 147 -11.57 -5.45 -0.69
N THR A 148 -10.79 -6.50 -0.90
CA THR A 148 -9.84 -6.56 -2.01
C THR A 148 -10.48 -6.98 -3.32
N GLY A 149 -11.62 -7.64 -3.25
CA GLY A 149 -12.29 -8.25 -4.39
C GLY A 149 -11.63 -9.55 -4.84
N ILE A 150 -10.65 -10.05 -4.10
CA ILE A 150 -9.93 -11.30 -4.39
C ILE A 150 -10.39 -12.37 -3.40
N LYS A 151 -11.07 -13.41 -3.92
CA LYS A 151 -11.68 -14.48 -3.10
C LYS A 151 -10.71 -15.06 -2.09
N ALA A 152 -9.50 -15.39 -2.52
CA ALA A 152 -8.50 -16.01 -1.66
C ALA A 152 -8.05 -15.09 -0.51
N ILE A 153 -7.98 -13.78 -0.72
CA ILE A 153 -7.60 -12.80 0.31
C ILE A 153 -8.76 -12.56 1.26
N ASP A 154 -9.90 -12.15 0.72
CA ASP A 154 -11.05 -11.75 1.53
C ASP A 154 -11.59 -12.91 2.38
N ALA A 155 -11.42 -14.16 1.93
CA ALA A 155 -11.80 -15.36 2.67
C ALA A 155 -10.75 -15.79 3.71
N MET A 156 -9.46 -15.80 3.37
CA MET A 156 -8.43 -16.44 4.19
C MET A 156 -7.46 -15.46 4.88
N VAL A 157 -7.21 -14.30 4.31
CA VAL A 157 -6.24 -13.31 4.78
C VAL A 157 -6.87 -11.92 4.74
N PRO A 158 -8.00 -11.71 5.43
CA PRO A 158 -8.77 -10.48 5.32
C PRO A 158 -7.98 -9.27 5.81
N ILE A 159 -8.19 -8.14 5.13
CA ILE A 159 -7.54 -6.87 5.42
C ILE A 159 -8.58 -5.91 5.98
N GLY A 160 -8.24 -5.26 7.10
CA GLY A 160 -9.06 -4.21 7.70
C GLY A 160 -8.57 -2.81 7.37
N ARG A 161 -9.47 -1.84 7.39
CA ARG A 161 -9.14 -0.42 7.19
C ARG A 161 -8.26 0.09 8.34
N GLY A 162 -7.05 0.51 8.00
CA GLY A 162 -6.01 0.91 8.96
C GLY A 162 -4.96 -0.16 9.23
N GLN A 163 -5.07 -1.33 8.63
CA GLN A 163 -4.10 -2.43 8.74
C GLN A 163 -2.90 -2.22 7.82
N ARG A 164 -1.78 -2.82 8.20
CA ARG A 164 -0.57 -2.97 7.38
C ARG A 164 -0.47 -4.43 6.96
N GLU A 165 -0.72 -4.73 5.72
CA GLU A 165 -0.64 -6.11 5.20
C GLU A 165 0.42 -6.20 4.10
N LEU A 166 1.45 -6.99 4.34
CA LEU A 166 2.57 -7.17 3.42
C LEU A 166 2.17 -8.09 2.26
N ILE A 167 2.50 -7.70 1.03
CA ILE A 167 2.47 -8.58 -0.14
C ILE A 167 3.90 -8.99 -0.46
N ILE A 168 4.22 -10.27 -0.35
CA ILE A 168 5.59 -10.78 -0.45
C ILE A 168 5.67 -11.99 -1.38
N GLY A 169 6.74 -12.06 -2.17
CA GLY A 169 7.01 -13.16 -3.08
C GLY A 169 8.08 -12.82 -4.10
N ASP A 170 8.48 -13.80 -4.87
CA ASP A 170 9.50 -13.64 -5.91
C ASP A 170 9.04 -12.72 -7.05
N ARG A 171 9.97 -12.38 -7.90
CA ARG A 171 9.68 -11.56 -9.09
C ARG A 171 8.63 -12.22 -9.97
N GLN A 172 7.69 -11.43 -10.50
CA GLN A 172 6.64 -11.88 -11.43
C GLN A 172 5.65 -12.91 -10.87
N THR A 173 5.46 -12.98 -9.56
CA THR A 173 4.45 -13.85 -8.92
C THR A 173 3.05 -13.22 -8.79
N GLY A 174 2.86 -12.00 -9.28
CA GLY A 174 1.56 -11.30 -9.25
C GLY A 174 1.35 -10.32 -8.11
N LYS A 175 2.39 -9.89 -7.40
CA LYS A 175 2.29 -8.93 -6.28
C LYS A 175 1.60 -7.62 -6.70
N THR A 176 2.09 -6.98 -7.75
CA THR A 176 1.51 -5.76 -8.31
C THR A 176 0.08 -5.98 -8.80
N ALA A 177 -0.22 -7.15 -9.38
CA ALA A 177 -1.57 -7.49 -9.84
C ALA A 177 -2.58 -7.48 -8.69
N ILE A 178 -2.24 -8.07 -7.54
CA ILE A 178 -3.08 -8.03 -6.33
C ILE A 178 -3.32 -6.60 -5.86
N ALA A 179 -2.27 -5.77 -5.84
CA ALA A 179 -2.40 -4.37 -5.43
C ALA A 179 -3.32 -3.57 -6.38
N ILE A 180 -3.17 -3.75 -7.69
CA ILE A 180 -4.00 -3.06 -8.69
C ILE A 180 -5.45 -3.54 -8.62
N ASP A 181 -5.70 -4.83 -8.50
CA ASP A 181 -7.07 -5.37 -8.34
C ASP A 181 -7.73 -4.85 -7.06
N THR A 182 -6.98 -4.73 -5.97
CA THR A 182 -7.46 -4.13 -4.73
C THR A 182 -7.86 -2.66 -4.92
N ILE A 183 -7.04 -1.86 -5.64
CA ILE A 183 -7.37 -0.48 -5.98
C ILE A 183 -8.63 -0.41 -6.85
N ILE A 184 -8.73 -1.23 -7.88
CA ILE A 184 -9.90 -1.27 -8.77
C ILE A 184 -11.17 -1.58 -7.99
N ASN A 185 -11.10 -2.49 -7.01
CA ASN A 185 -12.25 -2.87 -6.18
C ASN A 185 -12.72 -1.77 -5.22
N GLN A 186 -11.93 -0.70 -5.00
CA GLN A 186 -12.34 0.40 -4.13
C GLN A 186 -13.37 1.33 -4.79
N LYS A 187 -13.69 1.13 -6.07
CA LYS A 187 -14.73 1.91 -6.75
C LYS A 187 -16.06 1.84 -6.01
N GLY A 188 -16.56 2.99 -5.58
CA GLY A 188 -17.81 3.08 -4.82
C GLY A 188 -17.72 2.64 -3.35
N GLN A 189 -16.54 2.29 -2.84
CA GLN A 189 -16.32 1.89 -1.44
C GLN A 189 -15.99 3.06 -0.50
N GLY A 190 -15.90 4.28 -1.03
CA GLY A 190 -15.52 5.47 -0.24
C GLY A 190 -14.05 5.47 0.21
N VAL A 191 -13.17 4.77 -0.50
CA VAL A 191 -11.75 4.67 -0.19
C VAL A 191 -10.95 5.40 -1.26
N LYS A 192 -10.11 6.36 -0.85
CA LYS A 192 -9.14 7.02 -1.72
C LYS A 192 -7.87 6.19 -1.78
N CYS A 193 -7.28 6.09 -2.96
CA CYS A 193 -6.13 5.22 -3.19
C CYS A 193 -4.88 6.01 -3.57
N ILE A 194 -3.72 5.51 -3.15
CA ILE A 194 -2.41 6.02 -3.54
C ILE A 194 -1.57 4.82 -3.98
N TYR A 195 -1.04 4.91 -5.19
CA TYR A 195 -0.06 3.94 -5.68
C TYR A 195 1.31 4.61 -5.77
N VAL A 196 2.26 4.12 -4.97
CA VAL A 196 3.63 4.62 -4.95
C VAL A 196 4.53 3.65 -5.70
N ALA A 197 4.99 4.07 -6.88
CA ALA A 197 5.95 3.32 -7.69
C ALA A 197 7.38 3.73 -7.30
N ILE A 198 8.17 2.79 -6.78
CA ILE A 198 9.51 3.05 -6.28
C ILE A 198 10.53 2.29 -7.12
N GLY A 199 11.38 3.01 -7.84
CA GLY A 199 12.44 2.42 -8.66
C GLY A 199 11.95 1.50 -9.78
N GLN A 200 10.73 1.69 -10.26
CA GLN A 200 10.16 0.94 -11.38
C GLN A 200 10.53 1.56 -12.73
N LYS A 201 10.45 0.77 -13.79
CA LYS A 201 10.62 1.29 -15.15
C LYS A 201 9.46 2.23 -15.50
N ALA A 202 9.74 3.33 -16.18
CA ALA A 202 8.72 4.28 -16.61
C ALA A 202 7.61 3.62 -17.47
N SER A 203 7.96 2.65 -18.31
CA SER A 203 6.98 1.86 -19.08
C SER A 203 6.03 1.04 -18.22
N THR A 204 6.51 0.50 -17.09
CA THR A 204 5.67 -0.23 -16.12
C THR A 204 4.68 0.71 -15.43
N VAL A 205 5.16 1.88 -15.00
CA VAL A 205 4.30 2.91 -14.38
C VAL A 205 3.23 3.37 -15.39
N ALA A 206 3.61 3.65 -16.63
CA ALA A 206 2.66 4.04 -17.68
C ALA A 206 1.60 2.96 -17.94
N SER A 207 1.98 1.68 -17.94
CA SER A 207 1.04 0.56 -18.10
C SER A 207 0.06 0.47 -16.91
N ILE A 208 0.52 0.69 -15.68
CA ILE A 208 -0.32 0.70 -14.48
C ILE A 208 -1.32 1.86 -14.53
N VAL A 209 -0.87 3.07 -14.85
CA VAL A 209 -1.73 4.25 -15.00
C VAL A 209 -2.79 4.01 -16.07
N LYS A 210 -2.39 3.42 -17.21
CA LYS A 210 -3.34 3.05 -18.28
C LYS A 210 -4.40 2.06 -17.76
N SER A 211 -3.99 0.99 -17.09
CA SER A 211 -4.93 0.01 -16.52
C SER A 211 -5.88 0.65 -15.50
N LEU A 212 -5.38 1.46 -14.58
CA LEU A 212 -6.22 2.17 -13.60
C LEU A 212 -7.21 3.12 -14.29
N THR A 213 -6.81 3.77 -15.39
CA THR A 213 -7.68 4.64 -16.18
C THR A 213 -8.78 3.84 -16.90
N GLU A 214 -8.42 2.74 -17.54
CA GLU A 214 -9.36 1.87 -18.27
C GLU A 214 -10.47 1.31 -17.37
N TYR A 215 -10.15 1.00 -16.11
CA TYR A 215 -11.11 0.52 -15.12
C TYR A 215 -11.78 1.65 -14.29
N GLY A 216 -11.50 2.92 -14.62
CA GLY A 216 -12.08 4.08 -13.92
C GLY A 216 -11.60 4.25 -12.49
N ALA A 217 -10.43 3.68 -12.15
CA ALA A 217 -9.85 3.76 -10.82
C ALA A 217 -9.03 5.04 -10.59
N MET A 218 -8.61 5.72 -11.66
CA MET A 218 -7.88 7.00 -11.54
C MET A 218 -8.73 8.11 -10.90
N ASP A 219 -10.06 8.06 -10.99
CA ASP A 219 -10.93 9.09 -10.41
C ASP A 219 -10.75 9.25 -8.90
N TYR A 220 -10.35 8.19 -8.20
CA TYR A 220 -10.11 8.17 -6.76
C TYR A 220 -8.66 7.78 -6.39
N THR A 221 -7.75 7.79 -7.34
CA THR A 221 -6.36 7.33 -7.14
C THR A 221 -5.36 8.43 -7.49
N THR A 222 -4.34 8.58 -6.65
CA THR A 222 -3.13 9.36 -6.93
C THR A 222 -1.96 8.41 -7.15
N VAL A 223 -1.17 8.62 -8.19
CA VAL A 223 0.06 7.87 -8.46
C VAL A 223 1.26 8.74 -8.13
N VAL A 224 2.12 8.26 -7.24
CA VAL A 224 3.41 8.88 -6.92
C VAL A 224 4.49 8.00 -7.54
N ALA A 225 5.23 8.53 -8.51
CA ALA A 225 6.22 7.76 -9.25
C ALA A 225 7.62 8.31 -9.03
N SER A 226 8.54 7.42 -8.65
CA SER A 226 9.98 7.64 -8.74
C SER A 226 10.58 6.48 -9.51
N THR A 227 11.00 6.76 -10.74
CA THR A 227 11.44 5.73 -11.68
C THR A 227 12.87 5.25 -11.40
N ALA A 228 13.23 4.12 -11.98
CA ALA A 228 14.57 3.53 -11.83
C ALA A 228 15.70 4.40 -12.40
N SER A 229 15.38 5.36 -13.27
CA SER A 229 16.34 6.32 -13.83
C SER A 229 16.54 7.56 -12.98
N GLU A 230 15.70 7.76 -11.97
CA GLU A 230 15.81 8.90 -11.06
C GLU A 230 16.86 8.65 -9.97
N LEU A 231 17.31 9.75 -9.37
CA LEU A 231 18.29 9.71 -8.29
C LEU A 231 17.77 8.95 -7.07
N ALA A 232 18.66 8.26 -6.36
CA ALA A 232 18.31 7.53 -5.14
C ALA A 232 17.59 8.38 -4.07
N PRO A 233 17.88 9.68 -3.86
CA PRO A 233 17.11 10.53 -2.96
C PRO A 233 15.61 10.59 -3.28
N LEU A 234 15.24 10.67 -4.55
CA LEU A 234 13.84 10.71 -4.97
C LEU A 234 13.12 9.38 -4.71
N GLN A 235 13.80 8.26 -4.95
CA GLN A 235 13.27 6.94 -4.60
C GLN A 235 13.12 6.76 -3.07
N TYR A 236 14.02 7.35 -2.30
CA TYR A 236 13.95 7.35 -0.84
C TYR A 236 12.75 8.13 -0.30
N ILE A 237 12.46 9.34 -0.83
CA ILE A 237 11.36 10.17 -0.31
C ILE A 237 9.99 9.80 -0.85
N ALA A 238 9.90 9.09 -1.99
CA ALA A 238 8.63 8.76 -2.66
C ALA A 238 7.58 8.10 -1.74
N PRO A 239 7.90 7.05 -0.95
CA PRO A 239 6.90 6.44 -0.08
C PRO A 239 6.45 7.37 1.05
N TYR A 240 7.32 8.23 1.57
CA TYR A 240 6.94 9.23 2.58
C TYR A 240 6.04 10.30 1.98
N ALA A 241 6.29 10.72 0.75
CA ALA A 241 5.42 11.63 0.01
C ALA A 241 4.01 11.05 -0.18
N GLY A 242 3.91 9.80 -0.64
CA GLY A 242 2.63 9.09 -0.77
C GLY A 242 1.90 8.96 0.56
N CYS A 243 2.62 8.63 1.63
CA CYS A 243 2.07 8.54 2.97
C CYS A 243 1.50 9.89 3.45
N ALA A 244 2.24 10.99 3.26
CA ALA A 244 1.81 12.34 3.64
C ALA A 244 0.53 12.77 2.91
N ILE A 245 0.40 12.44 1.62
CA ILE A 245 -0.84 12.68 0.85
C ILE A 245 -2.00 11.90 1.47
N GLY A 246 -1.80 10.64 1.83
CA GLY A 246 -2.83 9.80 2.44
C GLY A 246 -3.23 10.25 3.85
N GLU A 247 -2.29 10.70 4.65
CA GLU A 247 -2.56 11.22 6.00
C GLU A 247 -3.47 12.44 5.99
N GLU A 248 -3.40 13.28 4.96
CA GLU A 248 -4.30 14.41 4.82
C GLU A 248 -5.76 13.97 4.80
N TRP A 249 -6.08 12.96 4.01
CA TRP A 249 -7.45 12.44 3.93
C TRP A 249 -7.83 11.64 5.19
N MET A 250 -6.91 10.86 5.75
CA MET A 250 -7.15 10.12 6.99
C MET A 250 -7.54 11.06 8.14
N GLU A 251 -6.82 12.17 8.31
CA GLU A 251 -7.09 13.15 9.35
C GLU A 251 -8.37 13.97 9.10
N ASN A 252 -8.85 14.01 7.85
CA ASN A 252 -10.15 14.57 7.50
C ASN A 252 -11.31 13.56 7.70
N GLY A 253 -11.05 12.39 8.28
CA GLY A 253 -12.06 11.37 8.56
C GLY A 253 -12.35 10.43 7.38
N GLU A 254 -11.50 10.39 6.37
CA GLU A 254 -11.67 9.56 5.19
C GLU A 254 -10.83 8.26 5.27
N ASP A 255 -11.25 7.26 4.51
CA ASP A 255 -10.51 6.00 4.40
C ASP A 255 -9.56 6.04 3.19
N VAL A 256 -8.33 5.62 3.41
CA VAL A 256 -7.26 5.65 2.41
C VAL A 256 -6.57 4.30 2.31
N LEU A 257 -6.25 3.90 1.09
CA LEU A 257 -5.38 2.76 0.78
C LEU A 257 -4.10 3.27 0.13
N VAL A 258 -2.94 2.93 0.68
CA VAL A 258 -1.65 3.22 0.07
C VAL A 258 -0.91 1.92 -0.25
N VAL A 259 -0.43 1.82 -1.49
CA VAL A 259 0.42 0.71 -1.98
C VAL A 259 1.84 1.23 -2.16
N TYR A 260 2.83 0.53 -1.59
CA TYR A 260 4.26 0.82 -1.79
C TYR A 260 4.89 -0.27 -2.65
N ASP A 261 5.08 -0.01 -3.92
CA ASP A 261 5.60 -0.98 -4.89
C ASP A 261 6.97 -0.54 -5.44
N ASP A 262 8.10 -0.99 -4.87
CA ASP A 262 8.25 -1.88 -3.73
C ASP A 262 9.25 -1.33 -2.68
N LEU A 263 9.11 -1.77 -1.45
CA LEU A 263 10.00 -1.37 -0.36
C LEU A 263 11.38 -2.05 -0.40
N SER A 264 11.58 -3.10 -1.20
CA SER A 264 12.90 -3.69 -1.45
C SER A 264 13.80 -2.69 -2.18
N LYS A 265 13.27 -2.02 -3.20
CA LYS A 265 13.98 -0.95 -3.93
C LYS A 265 14.15 0.31 -3.08
N HIS A 266 13.18 0.62 -2.24
CA HIS A 266 13.30 1.69 -1.25
C HIS A 266 14.49 1.46 -0.31
N ALA A 267 14.63 0.27 0.24
CA ALA A 267 15.77 -0.09 1.07
C ALA A 267 17.10 -0.01 0.31
N THR A 268 17.12 -0.44 -0.96
CA THR A 268 18.31 -0.34 -1.82
C THR A 268 18.71 1.11 -2.08
N ALA A 269 17.75 2.00 -2.34
CA ALA A 269 18.00 3.44 -2.49
C ALA A 269 18.61 4.03 -1.20
N TYR A 270 18.05 3.68 -0.04
CA TYR A 270 18.57 4.12 1.25
C TYR A 270 19.96 3.59 1.55
N ARG A 271 20.25 2.34 1.21
CA ARG A 271 21.61 1.77 1.28
C ARG A 271 22.60 2.57 0.43
N THR A 272 22.23 2.89 -0.81
CA THR A 272 23.06 3.69 -1.71
C THR A 272 23.36 5.06 -1.11
N LEU A 273 22.35 5.78 -0.62
CA LEU A 273 22.52 7.07 0.04
C LEU A 273 23.43 6.98 1.27
N SER A 274 23.23 5.97 2.10
CA SER A 274 23.99 5.77 3.33
C SER A 274 25.48 5.50 3.04
N LEU A 275 25.77 4.71 1.99
CA LEU A 275 27.15 4.44 1.57
C LEU A 275 27.81 5.70 0.98
N LEU A 276 27.11 6.48 0.18
CA LEU A 276 27.59 7.75 -0.37
C LEU A 276 27.86 8.78 0.74
N LEU A 277 27.02 8.81 1.77
CA LEU A 277 27.22 9.63 2.98
C LEU A 277 28.30 9.05 3.93
N ARG A 278 28.95 7.95 3.56
CA ARG A 278 29.95 7.24 4.36
C ARG A 278 29.48 6.77 5.74
N ARG A 279 28.20 6.47 5.87
CA ARG A 279 27.68 5.81 7.06
C ARG A 279 28.19 4.37 7.13
N PRO A 280 28.55 3.86 8.32
CA PRO A 280 29.09 2.51 8.44
C PRO A 280 28.06 1.47 7.99
N PRO A 281 28.42 0.53 7.08
CA PRO A 281 27.54 -0.51 6.63
C PRO A 281 27.41 -1.62 7.69
N GLY A 282 26.20 -2.19 7.80
CA GLY A 282 25.88 -3.38 8.57
C GLY A 282 25.64 -4.61 7.69
N ARG A 283 24.69 -5.45 8.08
CA ARG A 283 24.31 -6.67 7.33
C ARG A 283 23.88 -6.32 5.90
N GLU A 284 24.40 -7.06 4.93
CA GLU A 284 24.16 -6.87 3.48
C GLU A 284 24.44 -5.43 3.00
N ALA A 285 25.38 -4.75 3.67
CA ALA A 285 25.74 -3.36 3.45
C ALA A 285 24.64 -2.33 3.73
N TYR A 286 23.54 -2.73 4.34
CA TYR A 286 22.51 -1.79 4.82
C TYR A 286 23.01 -1.02 6.06
N PRO A 287 22.59 0.25 6.23
CA PRO A 287 22.87 0.98 7.46
C PRO A 287 22.13 0.39 8.64
N GLY A 288 22.64 0.61 9.86
CA GLY A 288 22.06 0.04 11.08
C GLY A 288 20.62 0.46 11.38
N ASP A 289 20.18 1.56 10.80
CA ASP A 289 18.83 2.13 10.96
C ASP A 289 17.84 1.74 9.84
N VAL A 290 18.14 0.76 8.99
CA VAL A 290 17.26 0.34 7.91
C VAL A 290 15.93 -0.22 8.41
N PHE A 291 15.87 -0.80 9.60
CA PHE A 291 14.61 -1.18 10.24
C PHE A 291 13.74 0.05 10.50
N TYR A 292 14.33 1.11 11.03
CA TYR A 292 13.64 2.37 11.30
C TYR A 292 13.14 3.07 10.03
N LEU A 293 13.82 2.91 8.91
CA LEU A 293 13.38 3.39 7.60
C LEU A 293 11.94 2.94 7.28
N HIS A 294 11.65 1.66 7.44
CA HIS A 294 10.34 1.10 7.13
C HIS A 294 9.36 1.20 8.30
N SER A 295 9.83 1.08 9.55
CA SER A 295 8.94 1.17 10.71
C SER A 295 8.32 2.55 10.86
N ARG A 296 9.09 3.65 10.70
CA ARG A 296 8.54 5.00 10.78
C ARG A 296 7.59 5.36 9.63
N LEU A 297 7.71 4.69 8.49
CA LEU A 297 6.76 4.79 7.39
C LEU A 297 5.47 4.03 7.69
N LEU A 298 5.59 2.75 8.01
CA LEU A 298 4.45 1.84 8.15
C LEU A 298 3.65 2.07 9.43
N GLU A 299 4.26 2.57 10.49
CA GLU A 299 3.54 2.96 11.73
C GLU A 299 2.57 4.14 11.52
N ARG A 300 2.72 4.91 10.46
CA ARG A 300 1.79 5.98 10.09
C ARG A 300 0.45 5.44 9.59
N ALA A 301 0.42 4.20 9.10
CA ALA A 301 -0.83 3.51 8.75
C ALA A 301 -1.57 3.10 10.04
N ALA A 302 -2.79 3.57 10.19
CA ALA A 302 -3.60 3.36 11.38
C ALA A 302 -5.09 3.66 11.09
N ARG A 303 -5.95 3.28 12.03
CA ARG A 303 -7.31 3.79 12.11
C ARG A 303 -7.40 4.77 13.27
N LEU A 304 -7.80 6.00 13.00
CA LEU A 304 -8.00 7.01 14.01
C LEU A 304 -9.30 6.78 14.76
N ASN A 305 -9.34 7.20 16.03
CA ASN A 305 -10.56 7.11 16.82
C ASN A 305 -11.62 8.12 16.35
N ASP A 306 -12.87 7.91 16.72
CA ASP A 306 -14.00 8.70 16.26
C ASP A 306 -13.92 10.18 16.68
N SER A 307 -13.23 10.48 17.80
CA SER A 307 -13.00 11.87 18.22
C SER A 307 -12.07 12.65 17.27
N LEU A 308 -11.30 11.93 16.44
CA LEU A 308 -10.43 12.47 15.40
C LEU A 308 -11.00 12.24 13.99
N GLY A 309 -12.30 11.94 13.88
CA GLY A 309 -12.98 11.74 12.61
C GLY A 309 -13.06 10.28 12.12
N GLY A 310 -12.42 9.33 12.80
CA GLY A 310 -12.54 7.89 12.48
C GLY A 310 -11.91 7.46 11.17
N GLY A 311 -11.13 8.30 10.50
CA GLY A 311 -10.47 7.99 9.23
C GLY A 311 -9.39 6.90 9.37
N SER A 312 -9.04 6.29 8.24
CA SER A 312 -8.04 5.23 8.22
C SER A 312 -7.04 5.37 7.08
N LEU A 313 -5.83 4.88 7.30
CA LEU A 313 -4.79 4.69 6.29
C LEU A 313 -4.35 3.23 6.34
N THR A 314 -4.71 2.48 5.31
CA THR A 314 -4.35 1.07 5.13
C THR A 314 -3.12 1.00 4.23
N ALA A 315 -2.07 0.29 4.65
CA ALA A 315 -0.85 0.13 3.88
C ALA A 315 -0.70 -1.28 3.33
N LEU A 316 -0.42 -1.37 2.03
CA LEU A 316 -0.02 -2.59 1.33
C LEU A 316 1.42 -2.44 0.82
N PRO A 317 2.44 -2.64 1.69
CA PRO A 317 3.81 -2.70 1.25
C PRO A 317 4.06 -3.97 0.43
N ILE A 318 4.89 -3.84 -0.61
CA ILE A 318 5.33 -4.97 -1.43
C ILE A 318 6.82 -5.21 -1.18
N ILE A 319 7.19 -6.46 -0.96
CA ILE A 319 8.56 -6.92 -0.85
C ILE A 319 8.83 -8.00 -1.89
N GLU A 320 9.94 -7.87 -2.59
CA GLU A 320 10.45 -8.88 -3.52
C GLU A 320 11.44 -9.81 -2.81
N THR A 321 11.17 -11.11 -2.88
CA THR A 321 12.10 -12.16 -2.41
C THR A 321 12.91 -12.71 -3.58
N GLN A 322 13.97 -13.45 -3.25
CA GLN A 322 14.76 -14.24 -4.19
C GLN A 322 14.68 -15.69 -3.78
N ALA A 323 14.27 -16.55 -4.71
CA ALA A 323 14.10 -17.99 -4.50
C ALA A 323 13.24 -18.33 -3.26
N GLY A 324 12.20 -17.53 -2.98
CA GLY A 324 11.29 -17.73 -1.85
C GLY A 324 11.89 -17.44 -0.47
N ASP A 325 13.11 -16.88 -0.39
CA ASP A 325 13.78 -16.63 0.90
C ASP A 325 13.16 -15.47 1.67
N VAL A 326 12.23 -15.80 2.57
CA VAL A 326 11.62 -14.84 3.51
C VAL A 326 12.50 -14.55 4.73
N SER A 327 13.61 -15.29 4.91
CA SER A 327 14.55 -15.12 6.02
C SER A 327 15.64 -14.07 5.75
N ALA A 328 15.68 -13.52 4.53
CA ALA A 328 16.56 -12.43 4.16
C ALA A 328 16.30 -11.17 5.02
N TYR A 329 17.25 -10.24 5.04
CA TYR A 329 17.26 -9.15 6.02
C TYR A 329 16.05 -8.21 5.88
N ILE A 330 15.80 -7.68 4.70
CA ILE A 330 14.67 -6.75 4.48
C ILE A 330 13.30 -7.43 4.61
N PRO A 331 13.05 -8.61 4.01
CA PRO A 331 11.82 -9.35 4.25
C PRO A 331 11.50 -9.56 5.73
N THR A 332 12.45 -10.06 6.52
CA THR A 332 12.29 -10.29 7.96
C THR A 332 11.90 -9.02 8.71
N ASN A 333 12.53 -7.90 8.40
CA ASN A 333 12.21 -6.61 9.02
C ASN A 333 10.77 -6.20 8.73
N VAL A 334 10.34 -6.25 7.48
CA VAL A 334 8.99 -5.81 7.09
C VAL A 334 7.90 -6.75 7.61
N ILE A 335 8.13 -8.07 7.62
CA ILE A 335 7.23 -9.04 8.25
C ILE A 335 7.00 -8.71 9.73
N SER A 336 8.04 -8.30 10.45
CA SER A 336 7.92 -7.96 11.87
C SER A 336 7.16 -6.64 12.13
N ILE A 337 7.23 -5.69 11.19
CA ILE A 337 6.56 -4.38 11.30
C ILE A 337 5.06 -4.49 10.96
N THR A 338 4.70 -5.37 10.02
CA THR A 338 3.35 -5.48 9.49
C THR A 338 2.41 -6.35 10.34
N ASP A 339 1.12 -6.20 10.12
CA ASP A 339 0.06 -6.94 10.83
C ASP A 339 -0.30 -8.27 10.13
N GLY A 340 0.56 -8.74 9.27
CA GLY A 340 0.43 -9.97 8.53
C GLY A 340 1.06 -9.88 7.14
N GLN A 341 0.99 -10.98 6.40
CA GLN A 341 1.53 -11.07 5.05
C GLN A 341 0.69 -11.96 4.14
N ILE A 342 0.64 -11.58 2.87
CA ILE A 342 0.15 -12.38 1.75
C ILE A 342 1.37 -12.92 1.01
N TYR A 343 1.64 -14.20 1.15
CA TYR A 343 2.80 -14.87 0.53
C TYR A 343 2.41 -15.47 -0.82
N LEU A 344 3.11 -15.04 -1.88
CA LEU A 344 2.95 -15.54 -3.25
C LEU A 344 4.05 -16.53 -3.59
N GLU A 345 3.66 -17.71 -3.99
CA GLU A 345 4.55 -18.84 -4.26
C GLU A 345 4.77 -19.03 -5.76
N THR A 346 6.04 -19.10 -6.17
CA THR A 346 6.44 -19.22 -7.58
C THR A 346 5.96 -20.52 -8.20
N GLU A 347 6.04 -21.64 -7.46
CA GLU A 347 5.60 -22.95 -7.95
C GLU A 347 4.09 -22.97 -8.24
N MET A 348 3.28 -22.40 -7.35
CA MET A 348 1.83 -22.26 -7.56
C MET A 348 1.53 -21.40 -8.79
N PHE A 349 2.25 -20.27 -8.96
CA PHE A 349 2.08 -19.40 -10.11
C PHE A 349 2.37 -20.10 -11.43
N ASN A 350 3.48 -20.84 -11.49
CA ASN A 350 3.90 -21.60 -12.67
C ASN A 350 2.97 -22.78 -12.96
N ALA A 351 2.39 -23.39 -11.94
CA ALA A 351 1.36 -24.42 -12.06
C ALA A 351 -0.01 -23.89 -12.53
N GLY A 352 -0.13 -22.58 -12.82
CA GLY A 352 -1.37 -21.96 -13.29
C GLY A 352 -2.37 -21.63 -12.18
N PHE A 353 -1.98 -21.76 -10.92
CA PHE A 353 -2.81 -21.36 -9.79
C PHE A 353 -2.62 -19.86 -9.51
N ARG A 354 -3.62 -19.05 -9.92
CA ARG A 354 -3.56 -17.59 -9.86
C ARG A 354 -4.84 -16.99 -9.26
N PRO A 355 -4.72 -16.13 -8.22
CA PRO A 355 -3.50 -15.67 -7.55
C PRO A 355 -2.78 -16.79 -6.80
N ALA A 356 -1.45 -16.78 -6.82
CA ALA A 356 -0.59 -17.82 -6.27
C ALA A 356 -0.40 -17.68 -4.74
N ILE A 357 -1.48 -17.50 -4.01
CA ILE A 357 -1.46 -17.23 -2.57
C ILE A 357 -1.29 -18.53 -1.79
N ASN A 358 -0.20 -18.63 -1.05
CA ASN A 358 0.03 -19.74 -0.14
C ASN A 358 -0.76 -19.53 1.16
N ALA A 359 -1.85 -20.28 1.34
CA ALA A 359 -2.72 -20.20 2.52
C ALA A 359 -2.02 -20.56 3.85
N GLY A 360 -0.99 -21.40 3.79
CA GLY A 360 -0.24 -21.84 4.98
C GLY A 360 0.70 -20.76 5.52
N LEU A 361 1.36 -20.03 4.64
CA LEU A 361 2.35 -18.97 4.99
C LEU A 361 1.74 -17.57 5.09
N SER A 362 0.56 -17.38 4.53
CA SER A 362 -0.16 -16.11 4.59
C SER A 362 -0.93 -15.97 5.91
N VAL A 363 -0.85 -14.80 6.53
CA VAL A 363 -1.45 -14.53 7.85
C VAL A 363 -2.02 -13.13 7.87
N SER A 364 -3.22 -12.96 8.43
CA SER A 364 -3.75 -11.67 8.87
C SER A 364 -3.91 -11.70 10.39
N ARG A 365 -3.23 -10.78 11.09
CA ARG A 365 -3.34 -10.67 12.56
C ARG A 365 -4.67 -10.05 13.00
N VAL A 366 -5.34 -9.32 12.13
CA VAL A 366 -6.69 -8.80 12.36
C VAL A 366 -7.74 -9.90 12.16
N GLY A 367 -7.56 -10.71 11.13
CA GLY A 367 -8.37 -11.90 10.87
C GLY A 367 -9.87 -11.58 10.72
N GLY A 368 -10.71 -12.40 11.34
CA GLY A 368 -12.17 -12.31 11.20
C GLY A 368 -12.82 -11.02 11.71
N ALA A 369 -12.09 -10.14 12.42
CA ALA A 369 -12.57 -8.80 12.74
C ALA A 369 -12.66 -7.91 11.49
N ALA A 370 -11.86 -8.20 10.47
CA ALA A 370 -11.86 -7.53 9.17
C ALA A 370 -12.75 -8.23 8.13
N GLN A 371 -13.74 -9.00 8.55
CA GLN A 371 -14.71 -9.67 7.66
C GLN A 371 -16.13 -9.30 8.06
N ILE A 372 -17.02 -9.22 7.07
CA ILE A 372 -18.45 -9.18 7.34
C ILE A 372 -18.89 -10.53 7.96
N GLY A 373 -19.91 -10.50 8.81
CA GLY A 373 -20.37 -11.70 9.53
C GLY A 373 -20.70 -12.88 8.62
N ALA A 374 -21.26 -12.63 7.45
CA ALA A 374 -21.55 -13.66 6.45
C ALA A 374 -20.26 -14.37 5.98
N MET A 375 -19.23 -13.60 5.58
CA MET A 375 -17.95 -14.15 5.15
C MET A 375 -17.24 -14.90 6.27
N LYS A 376 -17.19 -14.31 7.47
CA LYS A 376 -16.55 -14.94 8.64
C LYS A 376 -17.12 -16.33 8.94
N LYS A 377 -18.46 -16.50 8.83
CA LYS A 377 -19.14 -17.78 9.12
C LYS A 377 -18.78 -18.85 8.10
N ILE A 378 -18.69 -18.51 6.81
CA ILE A 378 -18.48 -19.50 5.73
C ILE A 378 -17.00 -19.75 5.41
N ALA A 379 -16.14 -18.76 5.57
CA ALA A 379 -14.73 -18.88 5.18
C ALA A 379 -13.86 -19.60 6.22
N SER A 380 -14.33 -19.70 7.46
CA SER A 380 -13.58 -20.31 8.57
C SER A 380 -12.99 -21.69 8.25
N PRO A 381 -13.68 -22.64 7.60
CA PRO A 381 -13.14 -23.98 7.32
C PRO A 381 -12.13 -24.03 6.17
N ILE A 382 -12.11 -23.04 5.26
CA ILE A 382 -11.33 -23.09 4.01
C ILE A 382 -9.85 -23.35 4.25
N ARG A 383 -9.24 -22.64 5.21
CA ARG A 383 -7.80 -22.80 5.50
C ARG A 383 -7.48 -24.21 5.99
N THR A 384 -8.32 -24.77 6.85
CA THR A 384 -8.15 -26.12 7.39
C THR A 384 -8.32 -27.15 6.29
N GLU A 385 -9.33 -27.01 5.45
CA GLU A 385 -9.58 -27.92 4.32
C GLU A 385 -8.43 -27.88 3.29
N LEU A 386 -7.90 -26.71 2.98
CA LEU A 386 -6.73 -26.58 2.11
C LEU A 386 -5.46 -27.15 2.72
N ALA A 387 -5.25 -26.99 4.03
CA ALA A 387 -4.10 -27.59 4.72
C ALA A 387 -4.18 -29.11 4.67
N GLN A 388 -5.35 -29.70 5.00
CA GLN A 388 -5.60 -31.13 4.89
C GLN A 388 -5.42 -31.65 3.46
N TYR A 389 -5.94 -30.91 2.48
CA TYR A 389 -5.74 -31.25 1.07
C TYR A 389 -4.25 -31.35 0.69
N ARG A 390 -3.44 -30.37 1.12
CA ARG A 390 -1.99 -30.36 0.83
C ARG A 390 -1.29 -31.59 1.42
N GLU A 391 -1.59 -31.94 2.66
CA GLU A 391 -1.04 -33.12 3.32
C GLU A 391 -1.46 -34.41 2.62
N LEU A 392 -2.76 -34.56 2.34
CA LEU A 392 -3.31 -35.74 1.68
C LEU A 392 -2.84 -35.86 0.22
N ALA A 393 -2.73 -34.75 -0.51
CA ALA A 393 -2.24 -34.76 -1.90
C ALA A 393 -0.77 -35.18 -1.97
N ALA A 394 0.07 -34.75 -1.02
CA ALA A 394 1.45 -35.24 -0.93
C ALA A 394 1.50 -36.75 -0.64
N PHE A 395 0.64 -37.27 0.23
CA PHE A 395 0.56 -38.67 0.57
C PHE A 395 0.06 -39.52 -0.60
N ALA A 396 -0.93 -39.05 -1.35
CA ALA A 396 -1.51 -39.73 -2.51
C ALA A 396 -0.49 -39.99 -3.65
N GLN A 397 0.56 -39.17 -3.76
CA GLN A 397 1.63 -39.37 -4.74
C GLN A 397 2.47 -40.61 -4.50
N PHE A 398 2.46 -41.16 -3.28
CA PHE A 398 3.22 -42.36 -2.95
C PHE A 398 2.45 -43.71 -3.19
N GLY A 399 1.27 -43.66 -3.83
CA GLY A 399 0.61 -44.85 -4.38
C GLY A 399 -0.07 -45.77 -3.37
N SER A 400 -0.48 -45.30 -2.20
CA SER A 400 -1.31 -46.05 -1.25
C SER A 400 -2.77 -46.13 -1.73
N GLU A 401 -3.45 -47.26 -1.49
CA GLU A 401 -4.90 -47.32 -1.63
C GLU A 401 -5.53 -46.35 -0.62
N LEU A 402 -6.21 -45.33 -1.13
CA LEU A 402 -6.91 -44.34 -0.33
C LEU A 402 -8.31 -44.87 0.03
N ASP A 403 -8.71 -44.70 1.27
CA ASP A 403 -10.08 -44.91 1.70
C ASP A 403 -11.03 -43.85 1.10
N ASP A 404 -12.33 -44.11 1.16
CA ASP A 404 -13.31 -43.23 0.51
C ASP A 404 -13.45 -41.86 1.18
N ASP A 405 -13.24 -41.77 2.48
CA ASP A 405 -13.23 -40.47 3.21
C ASP A 405 -12.05 -39.62 2.75
N THR A 406 -10.87 -40.21 2.62
CA THR A 406 -9.68 -39.52 2.10
C THR A 406 -9.86 -39.07 0.66
N LYS A 407 -10.48 -39.89 -0.20
CA LYS A 407 -10.82 -39.51 -1.59
C LYS A 407 -11.78 -38.32 -1.63
N GLU A 408 -12.81 -38.33 -0.78
CA GLU A 408 -13.78 -37.21 -0.71
C GLU A 408 -13.13 -35.91 -0.24
N ARG A 409 -12.24 -35.96 0.77
CA ARG A 409 -11.49 -34.81 1.24
C ARG A 409 -10.55 -34.23 0.19
N LEU A 410 -9.89 -35.09 -0.58
CA LEU A 410 -9.08 -34.69 -1.72
C LEU A 410 -9.93 -34.02 -2.80
N ALA A 411 -11.07 -34.62 -3.14
CA ALA A 411 -11.99 -34.05 -4.12
C ALA A 411 -12.54 -32.71 -3.69
N GLN A 412 -12.86 -32.53 -2.41
CA GLN A 412 -13.32 -31.25 -1.84
C GLN A 412 -12.22 -30.19 -1.88
N GLY A 413 -11.02 -30.51 -1.43
CA GLY A 413 -9.90 -29.58 -1.42
C GLY A 413 -9.49 -29.12 -2.82
N GLU A 414 -9.54 -30.03 -3.81
CA GLU A 414 -9.26 -29.72 -5.21
C GLU A 414 -10.27 -28.70 -5.79
N ARG A 415 -11.55 -28.86 -5.45
CA ARG A 415 -12.61 -27.94 -5.88
C ARG A 415 -12.52 -26.57 -5.21
N ILE A 416 -12.20 -26.54 -3.91
CA ILE A 416 -11.92 -25.26 -3.20
C ILE A 416 -10.73 -24.57 -3.84
N LYS A 417 -9.66 -25.29 -4.12
CA LYS A 417 -8.48 -24.76 -4.80
C LYS A 417 -8.83 -24.18 -6.16
N GLU A 418 -9.61 -24.87 -6.98
CA GLU A 418 -10.04 -24.38 -8.29
C GLU A 418 -10.97 -23.16 -8.18
N MET A 419 -11.93 -23.18 -7.24
CA MET A 419 -12.85 -22.07 -6.98
C MET A 419 -12.11 -20.77 -6.58
N LEU A 420 -10.97 -20.87 -5.89
CA LEU A 420 -10.17 -19.70 -5.49
C LEU A 420 -9.39 -19.05 -6.63
N LYS A 421 -9.28 -19.68 -7.78
CA LYS A 421 -8.68 -19.04 -8.96
C LYS A 421 -9.52 -17.85 -9.41
N GLN A 422 -8.83 -16.80 -9.83
CA GLN A 422 -9.48 -15.58 -10.27
C GLN A 422 -8.59 -14.85 -11.30
N PRO A 423 -9.13 -14.44 -12.45
CA PRO A 423 -8.37 -13.70 -13.44
C PRO A 423 -8.07 -12.28 -12.95
N GLN A 424 -6.96 -11.74 -13.40
CA GLN A 424 -6.56 -10.35 -13.14
C GLN A 424 -7.59 -9.36 -13.72
N TYR A 425 -7.71 -8.19 -13.10
CA TYR A 425 -8.64 -7.11 -13.46
C TYR A 425 -10.14 -7.47 -13.35
N LYS A 426 -10.44 -8.51 -12.58
CA LYS A 426 -11.81 -8.93 -12.31
C LYS A 426 -12.05 -9.11 -10.82
N PRO A 427 -11.90 -8.04 -10.02
CA PRO A 427 -12.28 -8.12 -8.62
C PRO A 427 -13.76 -8.45 -8.47
N MET A 428 -14.09 -9.25 -7.48
CA MET A 428 -15.44 -9.77 -7.24
C MET A 428 -16.05 -9.09 -6.00
N PRO A 429 -17.26 -8.52 -6.10
CA PRO A 429 -17.96 -7.99 -4.94
C PRO A 429 -18.16 -9.06 -3.85
N VAL A 430 -18.13 -8.64 -2.59
CA VAL A 430 -18.17 -9.56 -1.44
C VAL A 430 -19.42 -10.42 -1.38
N GLU A 431 -20.57 -9.91 -1.81
CA GLU A 431 -21.83 -10.66 -1.88
C GLU A 431 -21.75 -11.86 -2.84
N ARG A 432 -21.06 -11.71 -3.97
CA ARG A 432 -20.82 -12.81 -4.91
C ARG A 432 -19.80 -13.80 -4.37
N GLN A 433 -18.75 -13.31 -3.72
CA GLN A 433 -17.79 -14.18 -3.03
C GLN A 433 -18.47 -15.05 -1.97
N VAL A 434 -19.37 -14.47 -1.17
CA VAL A 434 -20.13 -15.22 -0.16
C VAL A 434 -20.93 -16.37 -0.79
N VAL A 435 -21.61 -16.14 -1.90
CA VAL A 435 -22.42 -17.18 -2.56
C VAL A 435 -21.57 -18.36 -3.04
N ILE A 436 -20.45 -18.09 -3.75
CA ILE A 436 -19.63 -19.20 -4.28
C ILE A 436 -18.84 -19.90 -3.18
N ILE A 437 -18.36 -19.19 -2.19
CA ILE A 437 -17.66 -19.77 -1.03
C ILE A 437 -18.63 -20.62 -0.22
N TYR A 438 -19.88 -20.19 -0.05
CA TYR A 438 -20.94 -20.98 0.57
C TYR A 438 -21.17 -22.27 -0.19
N ALA A 439 -21.31 -22.23 -1.51
CA ALA A 439 -21.48 -23.41 -2.35
C ALA A 439 -20.31 -24.40 -2.19
N ALA A 440 -19.08 -23.89 -2.14
CA ALA A 440 -17.89 -24.71 -1.95
C ALA A 440 -17.83 -25.35 -0.56
N THR A 441 -18.01 -24.57 0.50
CA THR A 441 -17.90 -25.06 1.89
C THR A 441 -19.05 -25.99 2.29
N LYS A 442 -20.23 -25.83 1.67
CA LYS A 442 -21.38 -26.74 1.83
C LYS A 442 -21.35 -27.95 0.89
N ARG A 443 -20.22 -28.18 0.21
CA ARG A 443 -19.98 -29.34 -0.66
C ARG A 443 -20.88 -29.45 -1.89
N TYR A 444 -21.54 -28.38 -2.30
CA TYR A 444 -22.34 -28.35 -3.52
C TYR A 444 -21.51 -28.52 -4.80
N LEU A 445 -20.18 -28.38 -4.72
CA LEU A 445 -19.27 -28.52 -5.86
C LEU A 445 -18.71 -29.95 -6.04
N LEU A 446 -18.99 -30.92 -5.15
CA LEU A 446 -18.39 -32.24 -5.18
C LEU A 446 -18.67 -33.03 -6.46
N ASP A 447 -19.85 -32.90 -7.02
CA ASP A 447 -20.29 -33.57 -8.25
C ASP A 447 -19.96 -32.75 -9.51
N VAL A 448 -19.42 -31.53 -9.36
CA VAL A 448 -19.00 -30.69 -10.50
C VAL A 448 -17.58 -31.10 -10.92
N PRO A 449 -17.29 -31.36 -12.20
CA PRO A 449 -15.94 -31.55 -12.69
C PRO A 449 -15.04 -30.35 -12.38
N VAL A 450 -13.77 -30.62 -12.03
CA VAL A 450 -12.84 -29.58 -11.58
C VAL A 450 -12.64 -28.49 -12.64
N ASP A 451 -12.54 -28.87 -13.89
CA ASP A 451 -12.38 -27.97 -15.05
C ASP A 451 -13.62 -27.12 -15.35
N GLN A 452 -14.78 -27.44 -14.77
CA GLN A 452 -16.03 -26.70 -14.91
C GLN A 452 -16.40 -25.82 -13.70
N ILE A 453 -15.57 -25.75 -12.67
CA ILE A 453 -15.87 -25.00 -11.45
C ILE A 453 -16.04 -23.50 -11.73
N LEU A 454 -15.19 -22.91 -12.56
CA LEU A 454 -15.28 -21.50 -12.91
C LEU A 454 -16.49 -21.19 -13.81
N ASP A 455 -16.88 -22.09 -14.68
CA ASP A 455 -18.09 -21.97 -15.48
C ASP A 455 -19.34 -22.10 -14.58
N PHE A 456 -19.32 -23.04 -13.65
CA PHE A 456 -20.36 -23.18 -12.62
C PHE A 456 -20.53 -21.89 -11.82
N GLU A 457 -19.44 -21.26 -11.39
CA GLU A 457 -19.48 -19.99 -10.67
C GLU A 457 -20.18 -18.90 -11.47
N LYS A 458 -19.82 -18.75 -12.73
CA LYS A 458 -20.41 -17.75 -13.62
C LYS A 458 -21.89 -18.00 -13.85
N GLU A 459 -22.25 -19.23 -14.20
CA GLU A 459 -23.65 -19.62 -14.47
C GLU A 459 -24.52 -19.52 -13.21
N LEU A 460 -23.98 -19.88 -12.04
CA LEU A 460 -24.66 -19.72 -10.75
C LEU A 460 -25.00 -18.24 -10.49
N PHE A 461 -24.05 -17.34 -10.75
CA PHE A 461 -24.31 -15.90 -10.55
C PHE A 461 -25.38 -15.39 -11.52
N GLU A 462 -25.34 -15.78 -12.78
CA GLU A 462 -26.39 -15.43 -13.76
C GLU A 462 -27.77 -15.94 -13.34
N PHE A 463 -27.83 -17.15 -12.80
CA PHE A 463 -29.04 -17.75 -12.28
C PHE A 463 -29.57 -17.00 -11.04
N VAL A 464 -28.70 -16.67 -10.09
CA VAL A 464 -29.08 -15.93 -8.88
C VAL A 464 -29.52 -14.51 -9.23
N ASP A 465 -28.82 -13.83 -10.15
CA ASP A 465 -29.24 -12.50 -10.64
C ASP A 465 -30.65 -12.52 -11.25
N ALA A 466 -31.00 -13.61 -11.95
CA ALA A 466 -32.27 -13.73 -12.64
C ALA A 466 -33.44 -14.19 -11.75
N GLN A 467 -33.19 -15.10 -10.82
CA GLN A 467 -34.25 -15.78 -10.05
C GLN A 467 -34.30 -15.38 -8.57
N TYR A 468 -33.15 -14.99 -7.98
CA TYR A 468 -33.01 -14.70 -6.56
C TYR A 468 -32.15 -13.44 -6.30
N PRO A 469 -32.41 -12.29 -7.00
CA PRO A 469 -31.54 -11.09 -6.88
C PRO A 469 -31.48 -10.53 -5.47
N GLU A 470 -32.48 -10.80 -4.64
CA GLU A 470 -32.54 -10.41 -3.24
C GLU A 470 -31.43 -11.05 -2.38
N ILE A 471 -30.85 -12.19 -2.78
CA ILE A 471 -29.73 -12.82 -2.06
C ILE A 471 -28.53 -11.86 -2.00
N PHE A 472 -28.12 -11.31 -3.13
CA PHE A 472 -27.00 -10.37 -3.17
C PHE A 472 -27.30 -9.08 -2.39
N THR A 473 -28.53 -8.58 -2.50
CA THR A 473 -28.96 -7.37 -1.78
C THR A 473 -28.95 -7.60 -0.26
N LYS A 474 -29.51 -8.71 0.22
CA LYS A 474 -29.51 -9.05 1.65
C LYS A 474 -28.09 -9.23 2.19
N ILE A 475 -27.18 -9.92 1.47
CA ILE A 475 -25.79 -10.07 1.91
C ILE A 475 -25.11 -8.70 2.05
N ARG A 476 -25.33 -7.80 1.10
CA ARG A 476 -24.73 -6.46 1.10
C ARG A 476 -25.25 -5.58 2.24
N GLU A 477 -26.54 -5.62 2.51
CA GLU A 477 -27.20 -4.76 3.51
C GLU A 477 -27.05 -5.33 4.92
N GLU A 478 -27.41 -6.59 5.14
CA GLU A 478 -27.43 -7.22 6.45
C GLU A 478 -26.03 -7.64 6.93
N LYS A 479 -25.09 -7.91 5.99
CA LYS A 479 -23.71 -8.35 6.26
C LYS A 479 -23.61 -9.61 7.13
N LYS A 480 -24.70 -10.31 7.34
CA LYS A 480 -24.83 -11.52 8.18
C LYS A 480 -25.49 -12.64 7.39
N LEU A 481 -25.13 -13.87 7.73
CA LEU A 481 -25.78 -15.06 7.21
C LEU A 481 -26.86 -15.50 8.20
N THR A 482 -28.09 -15.01 7.97
CA THR A 482 -29.30 -15.37 8.72
C THR A 482 -29.79 -16.76 8.30
N ASP A 483 -30.66 -17.39 9.10
CA ASP A 483 -31.25 -18.68 8.75
C ASP A 483 -32.12 -18.57 7.49
N GLU A 484 -32.87 -17.47 7.34
CA GLU A 484 -33.63 -17.17 6.13
C GLU A 484 -32.74 -17.11 4.88
N LEU A 485 -31.65 -16.33 4.95
CA LEU A 485 -30.70 -16.21 3.84
C LEU A 485 -30.00 -17.53 3.54
N THR A 486 -29.68 -18.32 4.56
CA THR A 486 -29.13 -19.68 4.41
C THR A 486 -30.08 -20.58 3.64
N GLN A 487 -31.38 -20.58 4.00
CA GLN A 487 -32.40 -21.34 3.29
C GLN A 487 -32.54 -20.88 1.83
N MET A 488 -32.56 -19.58 1.58
CA MET A 488 -32.62 -19.03 0.22
C MET A 488 -31.42 -19.47 -0.63
N LEU A 489 -30.21 -19.47 -0.05
CA LEU A 489 -29.01 -19.96 -0.72
C LEU A 489 -29.09 -21.44 -1.06
N ASP A 490 -29.55 -22.28 -0.12
CA ASP A 490 -29.70 -23.71 -0.34
C ASP A 490 -30.73 -23.99 -1.43
N GLU A 491 -31.87 -23.30 -1.43
CA GLU A 491 -32.93 -23.39 -2.45
C GLU A 491 -32.39 -22.98 -3.83
N ALA A 492 -31.74 -21.81 -3.91
CA ALA A 492 -31.22 -21.27 -5.17
C ALA A 492 -30.14 -22.19 -5.79
N ILE A 493 -29.18 -22.67 -4.99
CA ILE A 493 -28.12 -23.54 -5.48
C ILE A 493 -28.68 -24.90 -5.91
N THR A 494 -29.60 -25.47 -5.11
CA THR A 494 -30.22 -26.75 -5.44
C THR A 494 -31.04 -26.64 -6.72
N GLN A 495 -31.84 -25.60 -6.89
CA GLN A 495 -32.62 -25.35 -8.09
C GLN A 495 -31.73 -25.17 -9.33
N TYR A 496 -30.65 -24.37 -9.20
CA TYR A 496 -29.68 -24.20 -10.28
C TYR A 496 -29.06 -25.53 -10.70
N LYS A 497 -28.62 -26.35 -9.74
CA LYS A 497 -28.04 -27.67 -10.02
C LYS A 497 -29.03 -28.60 -10.72
N SER A 498 -30.30 -28.58 -10.34
CA SER A 498 -31.33 -29.40 -10.99
C SER A 498 -31.62 -28.96 -12.44
N GLN A 499 -31.37 -27.72 -12.81
CA GLN A 499 -31.52 -27.23 -14.19
C GLN A 499 -30.27 -27.49 -15.05
N ARG A 500 -29.11 -27.61 -14.41
CA ARG A 500 -27.84 -27.90 -15.09
C ARG A 500 -27.67 -29.38 -15.40
N ALA A 501 -28.24 -30.26 -14.59
CA ALA A 501 -28.22 -31.73 -14.78
C ALA A 501 -29.07 -32.15 -15.96
#